data_4e50f56596d26bd53bfaa716949a9f5b
#
_entry.id   4e50f56596d26bd53bfaa716949a9f5b
#
_cell.length_a   1.000
_cell.length_b   1.000
_cell.length_c   1.000
_cell.angle_alpha   90.00
_cell.angle_beta   90.00
_cell.angle_gamma   90.00
#
_symmetry.space_group_name_H-M   'P 1'
#
loop_
_entity.id
_entity.type
_entity.pdbx_description
1 polymer ?
#
loop_
_entity_poly.entity_id
_entity_poly.type
_entity_poly.pdbx_seq_one_letter_code
_entity_poly.pdbx_strand_id
1 'polypeptide(L)'
;MSYVSVALLGVLFYSYIAESLDIYSGWRTAKLRSLSLHTAFCWAASIASLTLLGYFSKTGIEFSRLVMGNWFVGSFIALIGWRILAFATIHYMHKQGFHTRKAVIIGMTTQGQELSANLLKNPELGIVMQGFYDDRAPSRLEGSAPVLGNINDALSLAKTGQVQNVYIALPMQAQRRINQILDAFSDSTVNTYIVPDFFTFNLLHSRWYTIGDVNAFSIF
;
A
#
# COMPACT_ATOMS: atom_id res chain seq x y z
N MET A 1 -25.22 0.57 -32.76
CA MET A 1 -24.92 0.57 -31.30
C MET A 1 -25.43 1.85 -30.65
N SER A 2 -25.93 1.79 -29.39
CA SER A 2 -26.32 3.00 -28.69
C SER A 2 -25.14 3.63 -27.93
N TYR A 3 -25.17 4.94 -27.65
CA TYR A 3 -24.15 5.58 -26.80
C TYR A 3 -24.02 4.91 -25.42
N VAL A 4 -25.14 4.38 -24.90
CA VAL A 4 -25.16 3.64 -23.63
C VAL A 4 -24.32 2.35 -23.70
N SER A 5 -24.42 1.61 -24.81
CA SER A 5 -23.63 0.39 -25.00
C SER A 5 -22.12 0.68 -25.05
N VAL A 6 -21.74 1.78 -25.72
CA VAL A 6 -20.31 2.21 -25.75
C VAL A 6 -19.84 2.64 -24.37
N ALA A 7 -20.66 3.35 -23.60
CA ALA A 7 -20.32 3.75 -22.24
C ALA A 7 -20.14 2.52 -21.33
N LEU A 8 -21.03 1.53 -21.40
CA LEU A 8 -20.91 0.28 -20.64
C LEU A 8 -19.64 -0.51 -21.00
N LEU A 9 -19.31 -0.61 -22.29
CA LEU A 9 -18.06 -1.23 -22.75
C LEU A 9 -16.85 -0.46 -22.21
N GLY A 10 -16.90 0.87 -22.18
CA GLY A 10 -15.84 1.71 -21.61
C GLY A 10 -15.61 1.42 -20.13
N VAL A 11 -16.68 1.30 -19.35
CA VAL A 11 -16.58 0.92 -17.93
C VAL A 11 -15.99 -0.48 -17.77
N LEU A 12 -16.42 -1.45 -18.58
CA LEU A 12 -15.90 -2.81 -18.53
C LEU A 12 -14.39 -2.88 -18.86
N PHE A 13 -13.96 -2.21 -19.94
CA PHE A 13 -12.55 -2.15 -20.29
C PHE A 13 -11.71 -1.48 -19.21
N TYR A 14 -12.20 -0.34 -18.68
CA TYR A 14 -11.50 0.34 -17.60
C TYR A 14 -11.39 -0.53 -16.35
N SER A 15 -12.46 -1.18 -15.93
CA SER A 15 -12.47 -2.05 -14.76
C SER A 15 -11.53 -3.24 -14.92
N TYR A 16 -11.58 -3.89 -16.09
CA TYR A 16 -10.70 -5.03 -16.39
C TYR A 16 -9.22 -4.66 -16.39
N ILE A 17 -8.86 -3.54 -17.04
CA ILE A 17 -7.48 -3.07 -17.10
C ILE A 17 -7.01 -2.63 -15.70
N ALA A 18 -7.86 -1.91 -14.95
CA ALA A 18 -7.54 -1.45 -13.61
C ALA A 18 -7.33 -2.61 -12.63
N GLU A 19 -8.10 -3.69 -12.76
CA GLU A 19 -7.93 -4.91 -11.96
C GLU A 19 -6.66 -5.68 -12.36
N SER A 20 -6.40 -5.83 -13.67
CA SER A 20 -5.20 -6.51 -14.19
C SER A 20 -3.89 -5.83 -13.75
N LEU A 21 -3.91 -4.52 -13.53
CA LEU A 21 -2.76 -3.74 -13.05
C LEU A 21 -2.75 -3.54 -11.54
N ASP A 22 -3.65 -4.18 -10.81
CA ASP A 22 -3.75 -4.16 -9.35
C ASP A 22 -3.74 -2.73 -8.75
N ILE A 23 -4.40 -1.78 -9.45
CA ILE A 23 -4.38 -0.35 -9.09
C ILE A 23 -5.07 -0.08 -7.76
N TYR A 24 -5.95 -0.97 -7.35
CA TYR A 24 -6.70 -0.81 -6.10
C TYR A 24 -5.95 -1.37 -4.88
N SER A 25 -4.84 -2.14 -5.08
CA SER A 25 -4.00 -2.57 -3.98
C SER A 25 -3.09 -1.42 -3.52
N GLY A 26 -2.84 -1.38 -2.22
CA GLY A 26 -1.89 -0.42 -1.64
C GLY A 26 -2.25 1.08 -1.75
N TRP A 27 -3.46 1.44 -2.15
CA TRP A 27 -3.88 2.83 -2.36
C TRP A 27 -3.75 3.73 -1.12
N ARG A 28 -3.72 3.13 0.08
CA ARG A 28 -3.54 3.87 1.36
C ARG A 28 -2.14 4.44 1.55
N THR A 29 -1.12 3.75 1.01
CA THR A 29 0.30 4.12 1.15
C THR A 29 0.88 4.73 -0.12
N ALA A 30 0.14 4.68 -1.22
CA ALA A 30 0.60 5.18 -2.50
C ALA A 30 0.56 6.72 -2.56
N LYS A 31 1.55 7.31 -3.22
CA LYS A 31 1.58 8.76 -3.47
C LYS A 31 0.51 9.14 -4.49
N LEU A 32 -0.17 10.28 -4.30
CA LEU A 32 -1.21 10.78 -5.20
C LEU A 32 -0.76 10.80 -6.67
N ARG A 33 0.49 11.22 -6.93
CA ARG A 33 1.06 11.24 -8.29
C ARG A 33 1.06 9.87 -8.95
N SER A 34 1.48 8.84 -8.22
CA SER A 34 1.50 7.46 -8.73
C SER A 34 0.09 6.97 -9.04
N LEU A 35 -0.85 7.18 -8.12
CA LEU A 35 -2.26 6.83 -8.30
C LEU A 35 -2.87 7.51 -9.53
N SER A 36 -2.62 8.81 -9.72
CA SER A 36 -3.14 9.57 -10.85
C SER A 36 -2.56 9.10 -12.19
N LEU A 37 -1.27 8.78 -12.24
CA LEU A 37 -0.60 8.26 -13.43
C LEU A 37 -1.16 6.89 -13.85
N HIS A 38 -1.35 5.96 -12.90
CA HIS A 38 -1.94 4.66 -13.21
C HIS A 38 -3.40 4.80 -13.68
N THR A 39 -4.18 5.69 -13.05
CA THR A 39 -5.56 5.99 -13.49
C THR A 39 -5.58 6.54 -14.91
N ALA A 40 -4.69 7.49 -15.24
CA ALA A 40 -4.57 8.07 -16.57
C ALA A 40 -4.18 7.02 -17.62
N PHE A 41 -3.25 6.13 -17.27
CA PHE A 41 -2.85 5.03 -18.15
C PHE A 41 -4.02 4.07 -18.43
N CYS A 42 -4.76 3.64 -17.42
CA CYS A 42 -5.92 2.75 -17.59
C CYS A 42 -7.02 3.41 -18.42
N TRP A 43 -7.26 4.70 -18.17
CA TRP A 43 -8.21 5.45 -18.97
C TRP A 43 -7.78 5.51 -20.44
N ALA A 44 -6.52 5.86 -20.73
CA ALA A 44 -6.00 5.94 -22.08
C ALA A 44 -6.05 4.57 -22.81
N ALA A 45 -5.66 3.49 -22.13
CA ALA A 45 -5.74 2.14 -22.65
C ALA A 45 -7.19 1.73 -22.95
N SER A 46 -8.14 2.09 -22.10
CA SER A 46 -9.57 1.81 -22.30
C SER A 46 -10.13 2.57 -23.51
N ILE A 47 -9.77 3.85 -23.67
CA ILE A 47 -10.17 4.63 -24.86
C ILE A 47 -9.56 4.07 -26.14
N ALA A 48 -8.28 3.69 -26.10
CA ALA A 48 -7.62 3.05 -27.25
C ALA A 48 -8.33 1.73 -27.64
N SER A 49 -8.69 0.89 -26.67
CA SER A 49 -9.41 -0.36 -26.88
C SER A 49 -10.80 -0.13 -27.50
N LEU A 50 -11.55 0.85 -27.00
CA LEU A 50 -12.84 1.23 -27.56
C LEU A 50 -12.74 1.78 -28.99
N THR A 51 -11.73 2.61 -29.26
CA THR A 51 -11.48 3.17 -30.59
C THR A 51 -11.14 2.09 -31.60
N LEU A 52 -10.26 1.15 -31.23
CA LEU A 52 -9.91 -0.01 -32.05
C LEU A 52 -11.15 -0.87 -32.33
N LEU A 53 -11.96 -1.15 -31.30
CA LEU A 53 -13.18 -1.93 -31.47
C LEU A 53 -14.17 -1.24 -32.42
N GLY A 54 -14.36 0.08 -32.26
CA GLY A 54 -15.19 0.89 -33.15
C GLY A 54 -14.69 0.93 -34.60
N TYR A 55 -13.36 0.94 -34.78
CA TYR A 55 -12.72 0.90 -36.08
C TYR A 55 -12.95 -0.46 -36.78
N PHE A 56 -12.66 -1.57 -36.13
CA PHE A 56 -12.81 -2.91 -36.70
C PHE A 56 -14.28 -3.32 -36.93
N SER A 57 -15.19 -2.87 -36.04
CA SER A 57 -16.63 -3.13 -36.21
C SER A 57 -17.30 -2.20 -37.23
N LYS A 58 -16.56 -1.24 -37.79
CA LYS A 58 -17.08 -0.21 -38.73
C LYS A 58 -18.25 0.61 -38.18
N THR A 59 -18.47 0.62 -36.88
CA THR A 59 -19.56 1.35 -36.21
C THR A 59 -19.19 2.80 -35.90
N GLY A 60 -17.93 3.20 -36.08
CA GLY A 60 -17.43 4.54 -35.78
C GLY A 60 -18.13 5.67 -36.55
N ILE A 61 -18.78 5.38 -37.67
CA ILE A 61 -19.51 6.35 -38.49
C ILE A 61 -20.84 6.76 -37.83
N GLU A 62 -21.41 5.91 -36.99
CA GLU A 62 -22.70 6.15 -36.32
C GLU A 62 -22.58 7.15 -35.14
N PHE A 63 -21.38 7.46 -34.69
CA PHE A 63 -21.17 8.28 -33.52
C PHE A 63 -20.62 9.68 -33.86
N SER A 64 -21.21 10.69 -33.23
CA SER A 64 -20.71 12.06 -33.34
C SER A 64 -19.34 12.19 -32.69
N ARG A 65 -18.34 12.64 -33.45
CA ARG A 65 -16.97 12.84 -32.97
C ARG A 65 -16.89 13.83 -31.81
N LEU A 66 -17.73 14.87 -31.84
CA LEU A 66 -17.80 15.87 -30.77
C LEU A 66 -18.35 15.28 -29.46
N VAL A 67 -19.41 14.47 -29.56
CA VAL A 67 -20.00 13.80 -28.38
C VAL A 67 -18.99 12.84 -27.76
N MET A 68 -18.33 12.01 -28.56
CA MET A 68 -17.31 11.07 -28.09
C MET A 68 -16.10 11.79 -27.49
N GLY A 69 -15.62 12.86 -28.13
CA GLY A 69 -14.50 13.67 -27.62
C GLY A 69 -14.83 14.30 -26.26
N ASN A 70 -16.01 14.94 -26.14
CA ASN A 70 -16.45 15.52 -24.87
C ASN A 70 -16.63 14.47 -23.79
N TRP A 71 -17.14 13.28 -24.13
CA TRP A 71 -17.27 12.18 -23.17
C TRP A 71 -15.90 11.67 -22.71
N PHE A 72 -14.92 11.55 -23.61
CA PHE A 72 -13.55 11.16 -23.23
C PHE A 72 -12.92 12.16 -22.28
N VAL A 73 -12.96 13.45 -22.61
CA VAL A 73 -12.41 14.51 -21.76
C VAL A 73 -13.16 14.58 -20.43
N GLY A 74 -14.48 14.56 -20.46
CA GLY A 74 -15.31 14.63 -19.27
C GLY A 74 -15.09 13.44 -18.32
N SER A 75 -15.02 12.23 -18.86
CA SER A 75 -14.72 11.02 -18.05
C SER A 75 -13.33 11.07 -17.43
N PHE A 76 -12.31 11.56 -18.14
CA PHE A 76 -10.98 11.76 -17.61
C PHE A 76 -10.96 12.72 -16.43
N ILE A 77 -11.57 13.90 -16.62
CA ILE A 77 -11.66 14.93 -15.57
C ILE A 77 -12.41 14.38 -14.35
N ALA A 78 -13.52 13.67 -14.57
CA ALA A 78 -14.31 13.07 -13.50
C ALA A 78 -13.52 12.01 -12.72
N LEU A 79 -12.78 11.13 -13.41
CA LEU A 79 -11.96 10.09 -12.77
C LEU A 79 -10.82 10.68 -11.94
N ILE A 80 -10.08 11.64 -12.49
CA ILE A 80 -8.98 12.29 -11.77
C ILE A 80 -9.52 13.14 -10.61
N GLY A 81 -10.58 13.90 -10.86
CA GLY A 81 -11.23 14.72 -9.82
C GLY A 81 -11.73 13.88 -8.65
N TRP A 82 -12.39 12.77 -8.93
CA TRP A 82 -12.83 11.80 -7.92
C TRP A 82 -11.64 11.24 -7.13
N ARG A 83 -10.55 10.91 -7.83
CA ARG A 83 -9.34 10.38 -7.19
C ARG A 83 -8.71 11.38 -6.22
N ILE A 84 -8.59 12.63 -6.65
CA ILE A 84 -8.07 13.72 -5.81
C ILE A 84 -8.98 13.96 -4.60
N LEU A 85 -10.28 14.02 -4.82
CA LEU A 85 -11.28 14.22 -3.76
C LEU A 85 -11.23 13.09 -2.72
N ALA A 86 -11.26 11.84 -3.17
CA ALA A 86 -11.17 10.67 -2.30
C ALA A 86 -9.88 10.67 -1.48
N PHE A 87 -8.74 10.94 -2.14
CA PHE A 87 -7.45 11.03 -1.47
C PHE A 87 -7.43 12.14 -0.41
N ALA A 88 -7.90 13.35 -0.76
CA ALA A 88 -7.94 14.48 0.16
C ALA A 88 -8.86 14.21 1.35
N THR A 89 -10.04 13.62 1.12
CA THR A 89 -11.00 13.29 2.18
C THR A 89 -10.40 12.30 3.17
N ILE A 90 -9.77 11.23 2.68
CA ILE A 90 -9.18 10.20 3.54
C ILE A 90 -8.01 10.75 4.34
N HIS A 91 -7.12 11.52 3.71
CA HIS A 91 -6.02 12.18 4.40
C HIS A 91 -6.52 13.14 5.48
N TYR A 92 -7.59 13.88 5.19
CA TYR A 92 -8.23 14.76 6.18
C TYR A 92 -8.79 13.96 7.36
N MET A 93 -9.51 12.85 7.09
CA MET A 93 -10.06 11.99 8.14
C MET A 93 -8.97 11.37 9.01
N HIS A 94 -7.87 10.89 8.42
CA HIS A 94 -6.74 10.32 9.17
C HIS A 94 -6.07 11.38 10.08
N LYS A 95 -5.89 12.61 9.58
CA LYS A 95 -5.37 13.71 10.41
C LYS A 95 -6.26 14.06 11.61
N GLN A 96 -7.57 13.84 11.48
CA GLN A 96 -8.53 14.01 12.58
C GLN A 96 -8.59 12.78 13.52
N GLY A 97 -7.77 11.75 13.26
CA GLY A 97 -7.75 10.52 14.06
C GLY A 97 -8.85 9.51 13.74
N PHE A 98 -9.66 9.75 12.68
CA PHE A 98 -10.67 8.80 12.26
C PHE A 98 -10.07 7.68 11.42
N HIS A 99 -10.58 6.45 11.61
CA HIS A 99 -10.15 5.25 10.89
C HIS A 99 -8.65 4.93 11.03
N THR A 100 -8.02 5.35 12.16
CA THR A 100 -6.64 5.05 12.45
C THR A 100 -6.49 3.61 12.96
N ARG A 101 -5.35 3.00 12.65
CA ARG A 101 -4.96 1.68 13.14
C ARG A 101 -3.88 1.84 14.21
N LYS A 102 -4.12 1.26 15.37
CA LYS A 102 -3.11 1.22 16.43
C LYS A 102 -2.05 0.19 16.09
N ALA A 103 -0.80 0.56 16.27
CA ALA A 103 0.34 -0.27 15.94
C ALA A 103 1.32 -0.35 17.12
N VAL A 104 2.00 -1.49 17.23
CA VAL A 104 3.12 -1.70 18.13
C VAL A 104 4.36 -2.12 17.32
N ILE A 105 5.53 -1.76 17.83
CA ILE A 105 6.81 -2.15 17.23
C ILE A 105 7.51 -3.11 18.20
N ILE A 106 7.84 -4.30 17.69
CA ILE A 106 8.63 -5.30 18.39
C ILE A 106 10.08 -5.14 18.00
N GLY A 107 10.93 -4.84 18.98
CA GLY A 107 12.35 -4.59 18.82
C GLY A 107 12.67 -3.09 18.83
N MET A 108 13.42 -2.69 19.88
CA MET A 108 13.98 -1.34 20.01
C MET A 108 15.32 -1.29 19.28
N THR A 109 15.26 -1.22 17.95
CA THR A 109 16.38 -1.14 17.02
C THR A 109 16.39 0.20 16.30
N THR A 110 17.47 0.54 15.62
CA THR A 110 17.56 1.73 14.77
C THR A 110 16.41 1.78 13.76
N GLN A 111 16.10 0.64 13.10
CA GLN A 111 15.02 0.52 12.12
C GLN A 111 13.63 0.73 12.76
N GLY A 112 13.43 0.20 13.97
CA GLY A 112 12.19 0.42 14.71
C GLY A 112 11.99 1.89 15.06
N GLN A 113 13.05 2.60 15.43
CA GLN A 113 13.01 4.03 15.72
C GLN A 113 12.75 4.87 14.47
N GLU A 114 13.39 4.53 13.35
CA GLU A 114 13.15 5.18 12.05
C GLU A 114 11.71 5.00 11.60
N LEU A 115 11.16 3.78 11.74
CA LEU A 115 9.74 3.53 11.45
C LEU A 115 8.84 4.39 12.34
N SER A 116 9.11 4.42 13.64
CA SER A 116 8.36 5.24 14.59
C SER A 116 8.40 6.72 14.23
N ALA A 117 9.59 7.25 13.91
CA ALA A 117 9.76 8.64 13.48
C ALA A 117 9.02 8.94 12.18
N ASN A 118 9.02 8.00 11.23
CA ASN A 118 8.28 8.13 9.97
C ASN A 118 6.76 8.11 10.19
N LEU A 119 6.25 7.25 11.07
CA LEU A 119 4.82 7.21 11.40
C LEU A 119 4.36 8.50 12.09
N LEU A 120 5.18 9.05 12.98
CA LEU A 120 4.88 10.33 13.63
C LEU A 120 4.91 11.53 12.67
N LYS A 121 5.81 11.51 11.68
CA LYS A 121 5.90 12.57 10.66
C LYS A 121 4.76 12.51 9.63
N ASN A 122 4.14 11.35 9.45
CA ASN A 122 3.13 11.11 8.41
C ASN A 122 1.80 10.59 9.02
N PRO A 123 1.09 11.42 9.80
CA PRO A 123 -0.18 11.02 10.42
C PRO A 123 -1.27 10.66 9.41
N GLU A 124 -1.11 11.11 8.16
CA GLU A 124 -1.98 10.76 7.05
C GLU A 124 -1.97 9.28 6.67
N LEU A 125 -0.98 8.51 7.11
CA LEU A 125 -0.97 7.03 6.95
C LEU A 125 -2.06 6.37 7.79
N GLY A 126 -2.63 7.08 8.76
CA GLY A 126 -3.67 6.58 9.65
C GLY A 126 -3.18 5.47 10.58
N ILE A 127 -1.88 5.47 10.92
CA ILE A 127 -1.27 4.51 11.85
C ILE A 127 -0.83 5.26 13.08
N VAL A 128 -1.39 4.87 14.23
CA VAL A 128 -1.04 5.45 15.54
C VAL A 128 -0.16 4.46 16.30
N MET A 129 1.08 4.83 16.50
CA MET A 129 2.01 4.01 17.28
C MET A 129 1.66 4.05 18.77
N GLN A 130 1.53 2.88 19.40
CA GLN A 130 1.30 2.74 20.84
C GLN A 130 2.62 2.71 21.64
N GLY A 131 3.65 2.04 21.09
CA GLY A 131 4.97 1.97 21.74
C GLY A 131 5.82 0.81 21.26
N PHE A 132 6.97 0.68 21.92
CA PHE A 132 7.93 -0.40 21.68
C PHE A 132 7.76 -1.52 22.69
N TYR A 133 7.96 -2.76 22.22
CA TYR A 133 7.97 -3.98 23.04
C TYR A 133 9.24 -4.76 22.72
N ASP A 134 9.99 -5.14 23.75
CA ASP A 134 11.28 -5.84 23.58
C ASP A 134 11.59 -6.69 24.81
N ASP A 135 12.09 -7.90 24.60
CA ASP A 135 12.48 -8.82 25.67
C ASP A 135 13.95 -8.62 26.11
N ARG A 136 14.71 -7.80 25.39
CA ARG A 136 16.13 -7.56 25.70
C ARG A 136 16.27 -6.69 26.95
N ALA A 137 17.33 -6.93 27.69
CA ALA A 137 17.69 -6.09 28.83
C ALA A 137 17.92 -4.62 28.38
N PRO A 138 17.59 -3.63 29.21
CA PRO A 138 17.73 -2.20 28.88
C PRO A 138 19.13 -1.82 28.36
N SER A 139 20.18 -2.49 28.86
CA SER A 139 21.58 -2.27 28.42
C SER A 139 21.86 -2.70 26.98
N ARG A 140 20.97 -3.44 26.33
CA ARG A 140 21.11 -3.93 24.94
C ARG A 140 20.15 -3.23 23.96
N LEU A 141 19.44 -2.23 24.42
CA LEU A 141 18.52 -1.46 23.58
C LEU A 141 19.29 -0.36 22.85
N GLU A 142 19.00 -0.15 21.60
CA GLU A 142 19.71 0.80 20.73
C GLU A 142 19.09 2.20 20.75
N GLY A 143 18.20 2.49 21.66
CA GLY A 143 17.48 3.77 21.68
C GLY A 143 17.06 4.26 23.04
N SER A 144 16.59 5.51 23.06
CA SER A 144 16.17 6.22 24.28
C SER A 144 14.65 6.24 24.48
N ALA A 145 13.86 5.72 23.53
CA ALA A 145 12.41 5.70 23.70
C ALA A 145 11.99 4.62 24.72
N PRO A 146 10.92 4.85 25.50
CA PRO A 146 10.50 3.90 26.51
C PRO A 146 9.96 2.62 25.87
N VAL A 147 10.43 1.47 26.35
CA VAL A 147 9.85 0.15 26.07
C VAL A 147 8.71 -0.06 27.06
N LEU A 148 7.50 -0.32 26.54
CA LEU A 148 6.28 -0.42 27.35
C LEU A 148 6.07 -1.80 27.97
N GLY A 149 6.76 -2.82 27.46
CA GLY A 149 6.64 -4.19 27.94
C GLY A 149 7.42 -5.18 27.09
N ASN A 150 7.18 -6.45 27.35
CA ASN A 150 7.78 -7.57 26.63
C ASN A 150 6.91 -8.00 25.44
N ILE A 151 7.38 -8.97 24.65
CA ILE A 151 6.67 -9.47 23.46
C ILE A 151 5.33 -10.14 23.83
N ASN A 152 5.22 -10.77 25.01
CA ASN A 152 3.96 -11.37 25.46
C ASN A 152 2.91 -10.31 25.79
N ASP A 153 3.33 -9.14 26.29
CA ASP A 153 2.43 -7.99 26.51
C ASP A 153 1.87 -7.49 25.17
N ALA A 154 2.72 -7.35 24.15
CA ALA A 154 2.28 -7.02 22.80
C ALA A 154 1.31 -8.07 22.22
N LEU A 155 1.56 -9.37 22.46
CA LEU A 155 0.70 -10.46 22.03
C LEU A 155 -0.67 -10.39 22.71
N SER A 156 -0.72 -10.05 24.01
CA SER A 156 -1.99 -9.89 24.72
C SER A 156 -2.80 -8.71 24.18
N LEU A 157 -2.19 -7.60 23.83
CA LEU A 157 -2.83 -6.47 23.15
C LEU A 157 -3.37 -6.85 21.77
N ALA A 158 -2.64 -7.69 21.04
CA ALA A 158 -3.05 -8.22 19.75
C ALA A 158 -4.30 -9.13 19.90
N LYS A 159 -4.26 -10.07 20.81
CA LYS A 159 -5.39 -11.01 21.07
C LYS A 159 -6.65 -10.31 21.60
N THR A 160 -6.50 -9.22 22.33
CA THR A 160 -7.63 -8.40 22.80
C THR A 160 -8.14 -7.39 21.77
N GLY A 161 -7.54 -7.34 20.57
CA GLY A 161 -7.95 -6.42 19.50
C GLY A 161 -7.61 -4.94 19.76
N GLN A 162 -6.79 -4.65 20.79
CA GLN A 162 -6.39 -3.27 21.11
C GLN A 162 -5.40 -2.70 20.12
N VAL A 163 -4.69 -3.56 19.35
CA VAL A 163 -3.80 -3.18 18.24
C VAL A 163 -4.21 -3.95 16.98
N GLN A 164 -4.00 -3.34 15.83
CA GLN A 164 -4.33 -3.90 14.53
C GLN A 164 -3.10 -4.22 13.69
N ASN A 165 -1.97 -3.56 13.96
CA ASN A 165 -0.72 -3.77 13.24
C ASN A 165 0.42 -4.06 14.22
N VAL A 166 1.26 -5.01 13.85
CA VAL A 166 2.49 -5.36 14.57
C VAL A 166 3.66 -5.25 13.60
N TYR A 167 4.66 -4.46 13.93
CA TYR A 167 5.88 -4.30 13.15
C TYR A 167 7.04 -4.96 13.87
N ILE A 168 7.63 -6.00 13.27
CA ILE A 168 8.79 -6.70 13.81
C ILE A 168 10.03 -6.03 13.24
N ALA A 169 10.72 -5.24 14.05
CA ALA A 169 11.93 -4.51 13.71
C ALA A 169 13.16 -5.16 14.38
N LEU A 170 13.33 -6.45 14.19
CA LEU A 170 14.49 -7.20 14.68
C LEU A 170 15.52 -7.40 13.56
N PRO A 171 16.83 -7.45 13.89
CA PRO A 171 17.84 -7.75 12.89
C PRO A 171 17.58 -9.10 12.23
N MET A 172 17.81 -9.22 10.90
CA MET A 172 17.56 -10.45 10.14
C MET A 172 18.37 -11.65 10.66
N GLN A 173 19.50 -11.41 11.35
CA GLN A 173 20.28 -12.46 12.02
C GLN A 173 19.48 -13.16 13.14
N ALA A 174 18.46 -12.50 13.68
CA ALA A 174 17.56 -13.08 14.68
C ALA A 174 16.42 -13.91 14.08
N GLN A 175 16.61 -14.51 12.91
CA GLN A 175 15.58 -15.24 12.15
C GLN A 175 14.78 -16.23 13.01
N ARG A 176 15.46 -17.00 13.87
CA ARG A 176 14.81 -17.95 14.78
C ARG A 176 13.79 -17.24 15.69
N ARG A 177 14.17 -16.06 16.21
CA ARG A 177 13.30 -15.27 17.09
C ARG A 177 12.15 -14.64 16.30
N ILE A 178 12.41 -14.15 15.09
CA ILE A 178 11.38 -13.63 14.19
C ILE A 178 10.33 -14.72 13.92
N ASN A 179 10.75 -15.93 13.57
CA ASN A 179 9.81 -17.03 13.33
C ASN A 179 8.97 -17.37 14.57
N GLN A 180 9.58 -17.44 15.76
CA GLN A 180 8.83 -17.65 17.00
C GLN A 180 7.76 -16.57 17.25
N ILE A 181 8.07 -15.31 16.94
CA ILE A 181 7.13 -14.20 17.05
C ILE A 181 6.02 -14.35 16.01
N LEU A 182 6.35 -14.63 14.75
CA LEU A 182 5.36 -14.86 13.70
C LEU A 182 4.40 -15.99 14.07
N ASP A 183 4.92 -17.11 14.58
CA ASP A 183 4.12 -18.24 15.03
C ASP A 183 3.19 -17.84 16.18
N ALA A 184 3.69 -17.07 17.15
CA ALA A 184 2.89 -16.61 18.29
C ALA A 184 1.76 -15.65 17.86
N PHE A 185 2.00 -14.81 16.86
CA PHE A 185 1.00 -13.86 16.35
C PHE A 185 0.09 -14.45 15.26
N SER A 186 0.42 -15.63 14.72
CA SER A 186 -0.41 -16.31 13.70
C SER A 186 -1.83 -16.61 14.16
N ASP A 187 -2.01 -16.82 15.47
CA ASP A 187 -3.32 -17.07 16.12
C ASP A 187 -4.02 -15.77 16.57
N SER A 188 -3.70 -14.65 15.91
CA SER A 188 -4.31 -13.34 16.16
C SER A 188 -4.83 -12.72 14.88
N THR A 189 -5.74 -11.74 14.99
CA THR A 189 -6.33 -11.03 13.85
C THR A 189 -5.51 -9.81 13.41
N VAL A 190 -4.29 -9.63 13.92
CA VAL A 190 -3.43 -8.49 13.61
C VAL A 190 -2.68 -8.68 12.29
N ASN A 191 -2.44 -7.59 11.59
CA ASN A 191 -1.52 -7.61 10.46
C ASN A 191 -0.07 -7.52 10.97
N THR A 192 0.72 -8.56 10.71
CA THR A 192 2.12 -8.59 11.11
C THR A 192 3.02 -8.26 9.93
N TYR A 193 3.94 -7.31 10.13
CA TYR A 193 4.88 -6.84 9.14
C TYR A 193 6.31 -7.00 9.66
N ILE A 194 7.22 -7.43 8.80
CA ILE A 194 8.65 -7.43 9.11
C ILE A 194 9.24 -6.14 8.54
N VAL A 195 9.99 -5.42 9.38
CA VAL A 195 10.77 -4.24 8.99
C VAL A 195 12.21 -4.68 8.80
N PRO A 196 12.65 -4.94 7.57
CA PRO A 196 13.97 -5.48 7.33
C PRO A 196 15.05 -4.42 7.52
N ASP A 197 16.22 -4.86 7.99
CA ASP A 197 17.43 -4.06 8.03
C ASP A 197 18.09 -4.02 6.65
N PHE A 198 17.61 -3.15 5.78
CA PHE A 198 18.20 -3.01 4.43
C PHE A 198 19.45 -2.13 4.39
N PHE A 199 19.81 -1.48 5.49
CA PHE A 199 21.01 -0.63 5.53
C PHE A 199 22.32 -1.40 5.49
N THR A 200 22.30 -2.67 5.86
CA THR A 200 23.48 -3.54 5.75
C THR A 200 23.83 -3.86 4.29
N PHE A 201 22.85 -3.74 3.37
CA PHE A 201 23.04 -3.92 1.94
C PHE A 201 22.30 -2.80 1.19
N ASN A 202 22.97 -2.17 0.26
CA ASN A 202 22.45 -1.08 -0.59
C ASN A 202 21.37 -1.62 -1.57
N LEU A 203 20.34 -2.31 -1.02
CA LEU A 203 19.31 -3.04 -1.75
C LEU A 203 18.30 -2.13 -2.48
N LEU A 204 18.34 -0.82 -2.23
CA LEU A 204 17.49 0.15 -2.92
C LEU A 204 17.70 0.22 -4.44
N HIS A 205 18.84 -0.29 -4.93
CA HIS A 205 19.19 -0.35 -6.35
C HIS A 205 19.41 -1.79 -6.86
N SER A 206 19.12 -2.80 -6.04
CA SER A 206 19.30 -4.19 -6.42
C SER A 206 18.17 -4.67 -7.33
N ARG A 207 18.52 -5.49 -8.32
CA ARG A 207 17.55 -6.17 -9.18
C ARG A 207 17.27 -7.55 -8.59
N TRP A 208 15.98 -7.89 -8.55
CA TRP A 208 15.53 -9.23 -8.15
C TRP A 208 15.81 -10.21 -9.30
N TYR A 209 16.42 -11.33 -8.97
CA TYR A 209 16.62 -12.45 -9.87
C TYR A 209 16.08 -13.72 -9.22
N THR A 210 15.42 -14.56 -10.01
CA THR A 210 15.04 -15.90 -9.57
C THR A 210 15.94 -16.89 -10.27
N ILE A 211 16.69 -17.69 -9.49
CA ILE A 211 17.56 -18.74 -9.98
C ILE A 211 16.95 -20.07 -9.55
N GLY A 212 16.15 -20.69 -10.44
CA GLY A 212 15.30 -21.83 -10.08
C GLY A 212 14.23 -21.38 -9.07
N ASP A 213 14.17 -22.03 -7.91
CA ASP A 213 13.25 -21.70 -6.83
C ASP A 213 13.85 -20.74 -5.77
N VAL A 214 15.03 -20.19 -6.03
CA VAL A 214 15.75 -19.31 -5.07
C VAL A 214 15.70 -17.86 -5.56
N ASN A 215 15.20 -16.96 -4.72
CA ASN A 215 15.25 -15.52 -4.96
C ASN A 215 16.65 -14.99 -4.59
N ALA A 216 17.29 -14.33 -5.55
CA ALA A 216 18.60 -13.71 -5.39
C ALA A 216 18.53 -12.21 -5.71
N PHE A 217 19.43 -11.42 -5.13
CA PHE A 217 19.57 -9.99 -5.39
C PHE A 217 20.91 -9.71 -6.05
N SER A 218 20.90 -8.97 -7.16
CA SER A 218 22.15 -8.40 -7.71
C SER A 218 22.42 -7.08 -7.00
N ILE A 219 23.62 -6.94 -6.46
CA ILE A 219 24.07 -5.74 -5.73
C ILE A 219 24.80 -4.77 -6.65
N PHE A 220 25.19 -5.20 -7.87
CA PHE A 220 25.93 -4.42 -8.87
C PHE A 220 25.29 -4.57 -10.25
#